data_2f6bdd800355f16d92825715697d2aca
#
_entry.id   2f6bdd800355f16d92825715697d2aca
#
_cell.length_a   1.000
_cell.length_b   1.000
_cell.length_c   1.000
_cell.angle_alpha   90.00
_cell.angle_beta   90.00
_cell.angle_gamma   90.00
#
_symmetry.space_group_name_H-M   'P 1'
#
loop_
_entity.id
_entity.type
_entity.pdbx_description
1 polymer ?
#
loop_
_entity_poly.entity_id
_entity_poly.type
_entity_poly.pdbx_seq_one_letter_code
_entity_poly.pdbx_strand_id
1 'polypeptide(L)'
;MELKFKHQGAGTYVACIEDTTREDYEAYLRQAEGHGFVKYADNGEGLDNAVFCSTYTKDGLVLTVSYYSREKKTSISVYQDFPLSEHLIYQDSYVEDNKEGAKTRLHMREVRQLGNSFVFQLKNGHFIISDGGMDHDHLYLLDYLDSLVPEGEKPIVEAWIITHGHIDHIGALATFLNEPKRIERLYVEGIYFSEPNHRVLEYCTGSSLFLIGKMKMVQKLMKTSQGLPTPLHRPQTGQRYYFNDITMDILLTQEQVPFEKYKKDLNTSSTVCLFTIEGQKCFFSGDIHEEGLDFIRANYSQEYLTLDIFTLNHHGFNTCTSFTDYITVKTLLLTLQDQLPVRKIRQTKHFISKVQETMKWGDGTKILTFPYEIGSYESLPCIEWIYHKGEERVLQMNLYTFPGSTLEGFIFHADEVLFDGNQIKPNVAAVLAYLKENGVQMSVYSQMHTEELTAALEANGIRENFELIMGSDMLDSQDPYTDATRKSEECFQLDHVFKYVVICQSEAVVDAAVEEGIRSIVVTDGKDIGARLEEKCWKTAESIEGLYYRYERSRNFAK
;
A
#
# COMPACT_ATOMS: atom_id res chain seq x y z
N MET A 1 22.69 -13.04 -33.59
CA MET A 1 21.26 -12.65 -33.40
C MET A 1 21.25 -11.16 -33.11
N GLU A 2 20.46 -10.37 -33.81
CA GLU A 2 20.33 -8.94 -33.54
C GLU A 2 19.37 -8.74 -32.35
N LEU A 3 19.87 -8.16 -31.24
CA LEU A 3 19.05 -7.89 -30.06
C LEU A 3 18.17 -6.67 -30.33
N LYS A 4 16.87 -6.83 -30.13
CA LYS A 4 15.89 -5.73 -30.20
C LYS A 4 15.63 -5.14 -28.84
N PHE A 5 16.29 -4.05 -28.52
CA PHE A 5 16.05 -3.32 -27.28
C PHE A 5 14.79 -2.47 -27.39
N LYS A 6 13.97 -2.53 -26.34
CA LYS A 6 12.81 -1.65 -26.14
C LYS A 6 13.18 -0.59 -25.10
N HIS A 7 12.94 0.69 -25.43
CA HIS A 7 13.11 1.77 -24.47
C HIS A 7 12.02 1.69 -23.37
N GLN A 8 12.46 1.68 -22.11
CA GLN A 8 11.58 1.52 -20.94
C GLN A 8 11.40 2.83 -20.15
N GLY A 9 11.93 3.95 -20.61
CA GLY A 9 11.95 5.22 -19.87
C GLY A 9 13.18 5.39 -18.98
N ALA A 10 13.39 6.60 -18.46
CA ALA A 10 14.52 6.96 -17.61
C ALA A 10 15.90 6.45 -18.10
N GLY A 11 16.14 6.49 -19.44
CA GLY A 11 17.40 6.01 -20.02
C GLY A 11 17.61 4.49 -19.97
N THR A 12 16.56 3.70 -19.69
CA THR A 12 16.64 2.24 -19.61
C THR A 12 16.18 1.57 -20.90
N TYR A 13 16.95 0.58 -21.36
CA TYR A 13 16.64 -0.25 -22.51
C TYR A 13 16.65 -1.71 -22.12
N VAL A 14 15.64 -2.46 -22.52
CA VAL A 14 15.49 -3.88 -22.18
C VAL A 14 15.28 -4.71 -23.43
N ALA A 15 16.00 -5.82 -23.54
CA ALA A 15 15.78 -6.88 -24.53
C ALA A 15 15.44 -8.18 -23.81
N CYS A 16 14.36 -8.85 -24.24
CA CYS A 16 14.00 -10.18 -23.79
C CYS A 16 14.25 -11.20 -24.91
N ILE A 17 14.85 -12.32 -24.57
CA ILE A 17 15.23 -13.38 -25.50
C ILE A 17 14.59 -14.66 -24.97
N GLU A 18 13.67 -15.21 -25.74
CA GLU A 18 12.98 -16.47 -25.43
C GLU A 18 13.81 -17.68 -25.88
N ASP A 19 13.46 -18.84 -25.36
CA ASP A 19 14.08 -20.14 -25.67
C ASP A 19 15.60 -20.18 -25.43
N THR A 20 16.07 -19.48 -24.41
CA THR A 20 17.49 -19.46 -24.00
C THR A 20 17.81 -20.55 -23.00
N THR A 21 19.07 -21.00 -23.01
CA THR A 21 19.63 -21.94 -22.05
C THR A 21 20.55 -21.24 -21.06
N ARG A 22 21.05 -21.98 -20.07
CA ARG A 22 22.08 -21.51 -19.14
C ARG A 22 23.38 -21.18 -19.89
N GLU A 23 23.73 -22.00 -20.89
CA GLU A 23 24.92 -21.80 -21.72
C GLU A 23 24.80 -20.50 -22.56
N ASP A 24 23.61 -20.18 -23.06
CA ASP A 24 23.35 -18.92 -23.77
C ASP A 24 23.55 -17.73 -22.84
N TYR A 25 22.99 -17.80 -21.62
CA TYR A 25 23.20 -16.78 -20.60
C TYR A 25 24.70 -16.55 -20.34
N GLU A 26 25.47 -17.61 -20.10
CA GLU A 26 26.90 -17.51 -19.87
C GLU A 26 27.66 -16.98 -21.10
N ALA A 27 27.17 -17.28 -22.32
CA ALA A 27 27.72 -16.71 -23.53
C ALA A 27 27.50 -15.19 -23.61
N TYR A 28 26.32 -14.71 -23.19
CA TYR A 28 26.08 -13.26 -23.12
C TYR A 28 27.00 -12.57 -22.12
N LEU A 29 27.25 -13.19 -20.96
CA LEU A 29 28.19 -12.65 -19.96
C LEU A 29 29.60 -12.53 -20.54
N ARG A 30 30.08 -13.58 -21.22
CA ARG A 30 31.40 -13.54 -21.92
C ARG A 30 31.46 -12.47 -23.04
N GLN A 31 30.37 -12.26 -23.76
CA GLN A 31 30.28 -11.20 -24.75
C GLN A 31 30.35 -9.81 -24.12
N ALA A 32 29.65 -9.59 -23.00
CA ALA A 32 29.73 -8.32 -22.27
C ALA A 32 31.16 -8.02 -21.82
N GLU A 33 31.86 -9.00 -21.25
CA GLU A 33 33.27 -8.91 -20.85
C GLU A 33 34.17 -8.62 -22.06
N GLY A 34 33.95 -9.33 -23.19
CA GLY A 34 34.66 -9.10 -24.47
C GLY A 34 34.44 -7.69 -25.02
N HIS A 35 33.35 -7.02 -24.71
CA HIS A 35 33.08 -5.63 -25.04
C HIS A 35 33.59 -4.63 -23.99
N GLY A 36 34.30 -5.10 -22.97
CA GLY A 36 34.96 -4.28 -21.95
C GLY A 36 34.05 -3.88 -20.78
N PHE A 37 32.91 -4.55 -20.61
CA PHE A 37 32.15 -4.44 -19.37
C PHE A 37 32.87 -5.20 -18.26
N VAL A 38 32.91 -4.59 -17.07
CA VAL A 38 33.50 -5.18 -15.87
C VAL A 38 32.39 -5.67 -14.97
N LYS A 39 32.49 -6.93 -14.54
CA LYS A 39 31.53 -7.52 -13.60
C LYS A 39 31.57 -6.75 -12.28
N TYR A 40 30.40 -6.32 -11.82
CA TYR A 40 30.24 -5.64 -10.55
C TYR A 40 29.73 -6.59 -9.47
N ALA A 41 28.65 -7.34 -9.75
CA ALA A 41 28.05 -8.28 -8.82
C ALA A 41 27.31 -9.40 -9.57
N ASP A 42 27.04 -10.50 -8.86
CA ASP A 42 26.08 -11.52 -9.28
C ASP A 42 25.34 -12.07 -8.04
N ASN A 43 24.28 -12.85 -8.27
CA ASN A 43 23.53 -13.51 -7.22
C ASN A 43 24.00 -14.96 -6.93
N GLY A 44 25.22 -15.31 -7.31
CA GLY A 44 25.85 -16.60 -7.03
C GLY A 44 25.11 -17.78 -7.68
N GLU A 45 24.60 -18.69 -6.86
CA GLU A 45 23.87 -19.88 -7.31
C GLU A 45 22.46 -19.56 -7.86
N GLY A 46 22.09 -18.28 -7.88
CA GLY A 46 20.79 -17.80 -8.31
C GLY A 46 19.74 -17.81 -7.19
N LEU A 47 18.64 -17.09 -7.43
CA LEU A 47 17.47 -17.16 -6.55
C LEU A 47 16.70 -18.43 -6.88
N ASP A 48 16.41 -19.27 -5.86
CA ASP A 48 15.73 -20.55 -6.04
C ASP A 48 16.42 -21.49 -7.05
N ASN A 49 17.73 -21.38 -7.27
CA ASN A 49 18.48 -22.06 -8.33
C ASN A 49 17.83 -21.90 -9.73
N ALA A 50 17.02 -20.89 -9.92
CA ALA A 50 16.19 -20.69 -11.11
C ALA A 50 16.37 -19.33 -11.77
N VAL A 51 16.59 -18.28 -10.99
CA VAL A 51 16.76 -16.91 -11.48
C VAL A 51 18.20 -16.46 -11.24
N PHE A 52 18.98 -16.39 -12.29
CA PHE A 52 20.37 -15.97 -12.26
C PHE A 52 20.51 -14.53 -12.76
N CYS A 53 21.31 -13.73 -12.07
CA CYS A 53 21.48 -12.33 -12.40
C CYS A 53 22.94 -11.93 -12.25
N SER A 54 23.48 -11.24 -13.26
CA SER A 54 24.81 -10.64 -13.23
C SER A 54 24.73 -9.18 -13.65
N THR A 55 25.39 -8.32 -12.89
CA THR A 55 25.46 -6.87 -13.11
C THR A 55 26.86 -6.47 -13.49
N TYR A 56 26.99 -5.68 -14.52
CA TYR A 56 28.24 -5.17 -15.09
C TYR A 56 28.21 -3.66 -15.21
N THR A 57 29.38 -3.04 -15.28
CA THR A 57 29.53 -1.60 -15.53
C THR A 57 30.58 -1.30 -16.57
N LYS A 58 30.36 -0.23 -17.34
CA LYS A 58 31.33 0.31 -18.31
C LYS A 58 31.01 1.77 -18.62
N ASP A 59 31.95 2.68 -18.41
CA ASP A 59 31.86 4.09 -18.80
C ASP A 59 30.53 4.76 -18.36
N GLY A 60 30.06 4.49 -17.13
CA GLY A 60 28.80 4.99 -16.57
C GLY A 60 27.55 4.23 -17.02
N LEU A 61 27.67 3.27 -17.92
CA LEU A 61 26.59 2.34 -18.26
C LEU A 61 26.54 1.19 -17.26
N VAL A 62 25.34 0.78 -16.90
CA VAL A 62 25.07 -0.44 -16.15
C VAL A 62 24.37 -1.43 -17.09
N LEU A 63 24.88 -2.65 -17.10
CA LEU A 63 24.32 -3.78 -17.83
C LEU A 63 23.91 -4.85 -16.82
N THR A 64 22.64 -5.24 -16.82
CA THR A 64 22.15 -6.37 -16.02
C THR A 64 21.66 -7.48 -16.97
N VAL A 65 22.16 -8.69 -16.78
CA VAL A 65 21.72 -9.87 -17.53
C VAL A 65 21.09 -10.84 -16.55
N SER A 66 19.82 -11.15 -16.74
CA SER A 66 19.05 -12.08 -15.91
C SER A 66 18.55 -13.26 -16.73
N TYR A 67 18.73 -14.49 -16.22
CA TYR A 67 18.26 -15.72 -16.83
C TYR A 67 17.23 -16.40 -15.95
N TYR A 68 16.08 -16.68 -16.52
CA TYR A 68 14.92 -17.34 -15.90
C TYR A 68 14.83 -18.77 -16.43
N SER A 69 15.39 -19.73 -15.68
CA SER A 69 15.56 -21.11 -16.17
C SER A 69 14.24 -21.83 -16.42
N ARG A 70 13.19 -21.51 -15.65
CA ARG A 70 11.87 -22.13 -15.80
C ARG A 70 11.11 -21.64 -17.02
N GLU A 71 11.27 -20.37 -17.37
CA GLU A 71 10.70 -19.79 -18.58
C GLU A 71 11.64 -19.93 -19.81
N LYS A 72 12.89 -20.40 -19.61
CA LYS A 72 13.94 -20.43 -20.64
C LYS A 72 14.11 -19.07 -21.32
N LYS A 73 14.24 -18.03 -20.52
CA LYS A 73 14.24 -16.64 -20.96
C LYS A 73 15.45 -15.90 -20.40
N THR A 74 16.08 -15.08 -21.21
CA THR A 74 17.11 -14.14 -20.78
C THR A 74 16.63 -12.71 -21.00
N SER A 75 16.76 -11.88 -19.96
CA SER A 75 16.50 -10.44 -20.02
C SER A 75 17.83 -9.69 -19.91
N ILE A 76 18.03 -8.71 -20.79
CA ILE A 76 19.21 -7.85 -20.80
C ILE A 76 18.74 -6.42 -20.66
N SER A 77 19.08 -5.78 -19.53
CA SER A 77 18.79 -4.37 -19.26
C SER A 77 20.06 -3.54 -19.34
N VAL A 78 19.99 -2.39 -20.03
CA VAL A 78 21.06 -1.39 -20.06
C VAL A 78 20.48 -0.05 -19.61
N TYR A 79 21.15 0.61 -18.69
CA TYR A 79 20.75 1.92 -18.20
C TYR A 79 21.96 2.76 -17.76
N GLN A 80 21.72 4.06 -17.60
CA GLN A 80 22.70 5.04 -17.10
C GLN A 80 22.05 5.94 -16.05
N ASP A 81 22.84 6.80 -15.42
CA ASP A 81 22.38 7.81 -14.45
C ASP A 81 21.85 7.26 -13.12
N PHE A 82 21.98 5.95 -12.88
CA PHE A 82 21.67 5.30 -11.62
C PHE A 82 22.93 4.61 -11.08
N PRO A 83 23.55 5.12 -10.02
CA PRO A 83 24.73 4.50 -9.44
C PRO A 83 24.40 3.12 -8.88
N LEU A 84 25.34 2.19 -9.01
CA LEU A 84 25.24 0.88 -8.38
C LEU A 84 25.41 1.02 -6.86
N SER A 85 24.65 0.23 -6.13
CA SER A 85 24.77 0.15 -4.68
C SER A 85 25.94 -0.78 -4.31
N GLU A 86 26.73 -0.39 -3.31
CA GLU A 86 27.75 -1.24 -2.73
C GLU A 86 27.15 -2.48 -2.04
N HIS A 87 25.89 -2.38 -1.58
CA HIS A 87 25.15 -3.50 -1.01
C HIS A 87 24.85 -4.65 -2.00
N LEU A 88 25.14 -4.51 -3.30
CA LEU A 88 25.16 -5.63 -4.24
C LEU A 88 26.33 -6.60 -4.00
N ILE A 89 27.34 -6.19 -3.23
CA ILE A 89 28.54 -6.97 -2.93
C ILE A 89 28.54 -7.28 -1.44
N TYR A 90 28.60 -8.57 -1.10
CA TYR A 90 28.74 -8.98 0.28
C TYR A 90 30.07 -8.48 0.86
N GLN A 91 30.02 -7.93 2.08
CA GLN A 91 31.20 -7.47 2.83
C GLN A 91 31.15 -8.00 4.27
N ASP A 92 32.25 -8.56 4.73
CA ASP A 92 32.36 -9.08 6.11
C ASP A 92 32.18 -7.97 7.17
N SER A 93 32.53 -6.72 6.83
CA SER A 93 32.36 -5.54 7.70
C SER A 93 30.91 -5.30 8.14
N TYR A 94 29.93 -5.75 7.36
CA TYR A 94 28.52 -5.62 7.77
C TYR A 94 28.22 -6.35 9.09
N VAL A 95 28.92 -7.44 9.37
CA VAL A 95 28.74 -8.21 10.61
C VAL A 95 29.56 -7.65 11.78
N GLU A 96 30.72 -7.03 11.48
CA GLU A 96 31.63 -6.49 12.49
C GLU A 96 31.07 -5.28 13.23
N ASP A 97 30.18 -4.52 12.59
CA ASP A 97 29.57 -3.30 13.15
C ASP A 97 28.37 -3.60 14.08
N ASN A 98 28.03 -4.85 14.31
CA ASN A 98 26.89 -5.22 15.16
C ASN A 98 27.10 -4.80 16.62
N LYS A 99 26.09 -4.17 17.21
CA LYS A 99 26.06 -3.85 18.64
C LYS A 99 25.85 -5.13 19.46
N GLU A 100 26.59 -5.26 20.55
CA GLU A 100 26.52 -6.45 21.42
C GLU A 100 25.08 -6.68 21.93
N GLY A 101 24.57 -7.89 21.73
CA GLY A 101 23.23 -8.29 22.15
C GLY A 101 22.08 -7.70 21.32
N ALA A 102 22.38 -6.91 20.28
CA ALA A 102 21.34 -6.37 19.40
C ALA A 102 20.68 -7.45 18.55
N LYS A 103 19.41 -7.29 18.31
CA LYS A 103 18.59 -8.13 17.44
C LYS A 103 17.96 -7.30 16.36
N THR A 104 17.83 -7.89 15.18
CA THR A 104 17.06 -7.27 14.11
C THR A 104 15.58 -7.26 14.45
N ARG A 105 14.92 -6.15 14.16
CA ARG A 105 13.50 -5.96 14.40
C ARG A 105 12.80 -5.47 13.13
N LEU A 106 11.62 -5.99 12.87
CA LEU A 106 10.70 -5.46 11.86
C LEU A 106 9.56 -4.73 12.56
N HIS A 107 9.41 -3.46 12.24
CA HIS A 107 8.32 -2.62 12.73
C HIS A 107 7.31 -2.47 11.60
N MET A 108 6.15 -3.10 11.71
CA MET A 108 4.96 -2.79 10.92
C MET A 108 4.35 -1.53 11.51
N ARG A 109 4.72 -0.39 10.97
CA ARG A 109 4.37 0.90 11.54
C ARG A 109 2.93 1.28 11.18
N GLU A 110 2.18 1.72 12.17
CA GLU A 110 0.88 2.33 11.94
C GLU A 110 1.03 3.57 11.06
N VAL A 111 0.16 3.70 10.07
CA VAL A 111 -0.02 4.89 9.25
C VAL A 111 -1.42 5.45 9.46
N ARG A 112 -1.60 6.75 9.20
CA ARG A 112 -2.85 7.43 9.59
C ARG A 112 -4.09 6.93 8.86
N GLN A 113 -3.96 6.42 7.64
CA GLN A 113 -5.13 6.09 6.82
C GLN A 113 -4.97 4.79 6.05
N LEU A 114 -4.16 4.78 5.04
CA LEU A 114 -3.82 3.66 4.20
C LEU A 114 -2.35 3.79 3.82
N GLY A 115 -1.71 2.68 3.54
CA GLY A 115 -0.36 2.69 3.01
C GLY A 115 0.54 1.67 3.67
N ASN A 116 1.72 1.54 3.12
CA ASN A 116 2.77 0.70 3.66
C ASN A 116 3.83 1.55 4.35
N SER A 117 4.19 1.16 5.56
CA SER A 117 5.31 1.75 6.27
C SER A 117 5.96 0.69 7.15
N PHE A 118 7.08 0.14 6.67
CA PHE A 118 7.83 -0.88 7.39
C PHE A 118 9.24 -0.35 7.66
N VAL A 119 9.71 -0.57 8.89
CA VAL A 119 11.05 -0.19 9.31
C VAL A 119 11.76 -1.43 9.85
N PHE A 120 12.87 -1.81 9.24
CA PHE A 120 13.78 -2.80 9.81
C PHE A 120 14.82 -2.04 10.62
N GLN A 121 14.95 -2.37 11.90
CA GLN A 121 16.05 -1.93 12.75
C GLN A 121 17.12 -3.02 12.75
N LEU A 122 18.30 -2.71 12.25
CA LEU A 122 19.43 -3.63 12.09
C LEU A 122 20.23 -3.77 13.38
N LYS A 123 21.06 -4.81 13.46
CA LYS A 123 21.92 -5.05 14.64
C LYS A 123 22.97 -3.96 14.87
N ASN A 124 23.39 -3.23 13.84
CA ASN A 124 24.27 -2.07 13.96
C ASN A 124 23.55 -0.81 14.47
N GLY A 125 22.21 -0.84 14.56
CA GLY A 125 21.36 0.27 14.97
C GLY A 125 20.90 1.17 13.82
N HIS A 126 21.25 0.85 12.57
CA HIS A 126 20.75 1.52 11.37
C HIS A 126 19.39 0.96 10.96
N PHE A 127 18.82 1.53 9.88
CA PHE A 127 17.47 1.20 9.45
C PHE A 127 17.41 0.88 7.96
N ILE A 128 16.46 -0.01 7.59
CA ILE A 128 15.92 -0.10 6.24
C ILE A 128 14.46 0.30 6.32
N ILE A 129 14.00 1.14 5.38
CA ILE A 129 12.60 1.53 5.27
C ILE A 129 12.03 0.96 3.98
N SER A 130 10.87 0.31 4.06
CA SER A 130 10.08 -0.07 2.90
C SER A 130 8.80 0.77 2.86
N ASP A 131 8.67 1.58 1.81
CA ASP A 131 7.65 2.62 1.65
C ASP A 131 7.71 3.69 2.77
N GLY A 132 6.62 4.27 3.18
CA GLY A 132 6.67 5.29 4.24
C GLY A 132 5.30 5.80 4.65
N GLY A 133 4.27 5.34 3.94
CA GLY A 133 2.92 5.86 4.08
C GLY A 133 2.65 7.09 3.22
N MET A 134 1.58 7.78 3.54
CA MET A 134 1.13 8.99 2.84
C MET A 134 2.00 10.21 3.13
N ASP A 135 1.72 11.28 2.43
CA ASP A 135 2.42 12.57 2.56
C ASP A 135 2.47 13.10 3.99
N HIS A 136 1.38 12.95 4.74
CA HIS A 136 1.30 13.41 6.12
C HIS A 136 1.89 12.44 7.16
N ASP A 137 2.27 11.23 6.76
CA ASP A 137 2.91 10.24 7.64
C ASP A 137 4.41 10.52 7.88
N HIS A 138 5.03 11.40 7.08
CA HIS A 138 6.45 11.72 7.17
C HIS A 138 6.87 12.24 8.55
N LEU A 139 6.00 13.01 9.22
CA LEU A 139 6.26 13.55 10.56
C LEU A 139 6.42 12.46 11.60
N TYR A 140 5.48 11.51 11.56
CA TYR A 140 5.45 10.38 12.50
C TYR A 140 6.56 9.37 12.21
N LEU A 141 6.93 9.20 10.95
CA LEU A 141 8.05 8.36 10.58
C LEU A 141 9.36 8.91 11.15
N LEU A 142 9.60 10.22 11.02
CA LEU A 142 10.80 10.85 11.59
C LEU A 142 10.84 10.79 13.11
N ASP A 143 9.75 11.20 13.77
CA ASP A 143 9.65 11.17 15.22
C ASP A 143 9.80 9.74 15.75
N TYR A 144 9.29 8.75 15.00
CA TYR A 144 9.46 7.36 15.33
C TYR A 144 10.91 6.90 15.21
N LEU A 145 11.59 7.22 14.12
CA LEU A 145 13.01 6.90 13.94
C LEU A 145 13.89 7.56 15.02
N ASP A 146 13.62 8.82 15.33
CA ASP A 146 14.33 9.54 16.42
C ASP A 146 14.14 8.83 17.77
N SER A 147 12.97 8.26 18.03
CA SER A 147 12.69 7.52 19.28
C SER A 147 13.45 6.19 19.39
N LEU A 148 13.99 5.68 18.29
CA LEU A 148 14.73 4.41 18.23
C LEU A 148 16.24 4.56 18.32
N VAL A 149 16.75 5.79 18.34
CA VAL A 149 18.18 6.10 18.47
C VAL A 149 18.45 6.85 19.77
N PRO A 150 19.71 6.83 20.30
CA PRO A 150 20.09 7.62 21.46
C PRO A 150 19.83 9.12 21.26
N GLU A 151 19.51 9.83 22.34
CA GLU A 151 19.29 11.27 22.32
C GLU A 151 20.51 12.02 21.72
N GLY A 152 20.25 12.84 20.71
CA GLY A 152 21.26 13.63 20.00
C GLY A 152 21.93 12.90 18.83
N GLU A 153 21.64 11.62 18.61
CA GLU A 153 22.08 10.89 17.42
C GLU A 153 21.04 11.05 16.29
N LYS A 154 21.53 10.98 15.05
CA LYS A 154 20.65 10.96 13.87
C LYS A 154 20.41 9.52 13.41
N PRO A 155 19.18 9.14 13.08
CA PRO A 155 18.92 7.87 12.42
C PRO A 155 19.70 7.76 11.11
N ILE A 156 20.28 6.58 10.85
CA ILE A 156 20.94 6.24 9.59
C ILE A 156 20.07 5.21 8.87
N VAL A 157 19.56 5.56 7.70
CA VAL A 157 18.75 4.71 6.83
C VAL A 157 19.66 4.18 5.73
N GLU A 158 20.10 2.92 5.83
CA GLU A 158 20.96 2.30 4.80
C GLU A 158 20.25 2.16 3.46
N ALA A 159 18.94 1.83 3.49
CA ALA A 159 18.13 1.75 2.31
C ALA A 159 16.71 2.27 2.56
N TRP A 160 16.24 3.17 1.69
CA TRP A 160 14.83 3.53 1.62
C TRP A 160 14.25 2.99 0.32
N ILE A 161 13.47 1.91 0.44
CA ILE A 161 12.93 1.16 -0.68
C ILE A 161 11.52 1.66 -0.95
N ILE A 162 11.26 2.11 -2.17
CA ILE A 162 9.92 2.50 -2.63
C ILE A 162 9.43 1.43 -3.59
N THR A 163 8.33 0.78 -3.24
CA THR A 163 7.75 -0.27 -4.06
C THR A 163 7.19 0.27 -5.36
N HIS A 164 6.40 1.34 -5.28
CA HIS A 164 5.85 2.04 -6.46
C HIS A 164 5.44 3.49 -6.13
N GLY A 165 4.94 4.22 -7.12
CA GLY A 165 4.76 5.67 -7.06
C GLY A 165 3.39 6.18 -6.58
N HIS A 166 2.54 5.37 -5.94
CA HIS A 166 1.30 5.87 -5.33
C HIS A 166 1.57 6.61 -4.02
N ILE A 167 0.66 7.54 -3.68
CA ILE A 167 0.82 8.46 -2.56
C ILE A 167 0.97 7.76 -1.21
N ASP A 168 0.30 6.65 -1.01
CA ASP A 168 0.31 5.85 0.21
C ASP A 168 1.56 4.95 0.38
N HIS A 169 2.52 5.06 -0.54
CA HIS A 169 3.82 4.41 -0.52
C HIS A 169 4.97 5.42 -0.58
N ILE A 170 4.97 6.30 -1.60
CA ILE A 170 6.03 7.30 -1.82
C ILE A 170 5.77 8.62 -1.09
N GLY A 171 4.54 8.82 -0.58
CA GLY A 171 4.07 10.13 -0.10
C GLY A 171 4.93 10.72 1.01
N ALA A 172 5.27 9.94 2.02
CA ALA A 172 6.11 10.40 3.13
C ALA A 172 7.47 10.88 2.64
N LEU A 173 8.17 10.10 1.82
CA LEU A 173 9.45 10.49 1.24
C LEU A 173 9.31 11.76 0.39
N ALA A 174 8.30 11.81 -0.49
CA ALA A 174 8.09 12.95 -1.37
C ALA A 174 7.78 14.25 -0.62
N THR A 175 7.29 14.18 0.60
CA THR A 175 6.82 15.35 1.36
C THR A 175 7.91 16.02 2.18
N PHE A 176 9.02 15.37 2.44
CA PHE A 176 10.14 15.97 3.17
C PHE A 176 10.63 17.31 2.62
N LEU A 177 10.37 17.62 1.34
CA LEU A 177 10.70 18.92 0.75
C LEU A 177 10.02 20.11 1.43
N ASN A 178 8.83 19.90 1.97
CA ASN A 178 8.06 21.00 2.58
C ASN A 178 8.63 21.41 3.95
N GLU A 179 9.54 20.60 4.48
CA GLU A 179 10.14 20.82 5.79
C GLU A 179 11.66 20.53 5.78
N PRO A 180 12.47 21.43 5.22
CA PRO A 180 13.91 21.23 5.05
C PRO A 180 14.65 20.82 6.33
N LYS A 181 14.27 21.39 7.49
CA LYS A 181 14.86 21.05 8.80
C LYS A 181 14.64 19.57 9.18
N ARG A 182 13.64 18.91 8.61
CA ARG A 182 13.36 17.50 8.88
C ARG A 182 14.23 16.59 8.04
N ILE A 183 14.54 16.98 6.81
CA ILE A 183 15.53 16.27 5.96
C ILE A 183 16.89 16.21 6.67
N GLU A 184 17.23 17.25 7.44
CA GLU A 184 18.48 17.30 8.20
C GLU A 184 18.51 16.40 9.44
N ARG A 185 17.36 15.83 9.85
CA ARG A 185 17.24 14.98 11.05
C ARG A 185 17.72 13.54 10.84
N LEU A 186 17.88 13.08 9.60
CA LEU A 186 18.31 11.73 9.30
C LEU A 186 19.39 11.71 8.21
N TYR A 187 20.12 10.61 8.14
CA TYR A 187 20.98 10.28 7.02
C TYR A 187 20.33 9.14 6.21
N VAL A 188 20.38 9.24 4.89
CA VAL A 188 19.88 8.21 3.98
C VAL A 188 21.00 7.81 3.03
N GLU A 189 21.52 6.61 3.17
CA GLU A 189 22.66 6.12 2.40
C GLU A 189 22.26 5.79 0.95
N GLY A 190 21.01 5.35 0.72
CA GLY A 190 20.50 5.11 -0.62
C GLY A 190 18.97 5.05 -0.69
N ILE A 191 18.40 5.51 -1.81
CA ILE A 191 17.00 5.31 -2.15
C ILE A 191 16.94 4.30 -3.28
N TYR A 192 16.07 3.29 -3.14
CA TYR A 192 15.91 2.17 -4.07
C TYR A 192 14.53 2.28 -4.73
N PHE A 193 14.49 2.61 -6.01
CA PHE A 193 13.25 2.79 -6.74
C PHE A 193 13.38 2.35 -8.20
N SER A 194 12.60 1.35 -8.60
CA SER A 194 12.45 0.95 -9.99
C SER A 194 11.41 1.86 -10.65
N GLU A 195 11.87 2.98 -11.24
CA GLU A 195 10.98 3.98 -11.84
C GLU A 195 10.13 3.34 -12.95
N PRO A 196 8.81 3.54 -12.94
CA PRO A 196 7.91 2.96 -13.93
C PRO A 196 8.25 3.36 -15.35
N ASN A 197 7.93 2.48 -16.31
CA ASN A 197 8.02 2.74 -17.73
C ASN A 197 7.27 4.04 -18.09
N HIS A 198 7.84 4.86 -18.98
CA HIS A 198 7.23 6.11 -19.43
C HIS A 198 5.80 5.93 -19.95
N ARG A 199 5.48 4.80 -20.61
CA ARG A 199 4.11 4.49 -21.04
C ARG A 199 3.14 4.25 -19.89
N VAL A 200 3.63 3.68 -18.77
CA VAL A 200 2.83 3.56 -17.54
C VAL A 200 2.59 4.94 -16.96
N LEU A 201 3.62 5.79 -16.94
CA LEU A 201 3.53 7.16 -16.46
C LEU A 201 2.56 8.02 -17.27
N GLU A 202 2.38 7.77 -18.58
CA GLU A 202 1.38 8.46 -19.43
C GLU A 202 -0.07 8.20 -18.96
N TYR A 203 -0.32 7.07 -18.30
CA TYR A 203 -1.63 6.72 -17.75
C TYR A 203 -1.78 7.04 -16.27
N CYS A 204 -0.70 7.49 -15.62
CA CYS A 204 -0.76 7.85 -14.20
C CYS A 204 -1.49 9.17 -14.00
N THR A 205 -2.10 9.31 -12.83
CA THR A 205 -2.65 10.60 -12.40
C THR A 205 -1.53 11.64 -12.26
N GLY A 206 -1.84 12.90 -12.50
CA GLY A 206 -0.89 13.99 -12.32
C GLY A 206 -0.25 14.04 -10.92
N SER A 207 -0.97 13.54 -9.89
CA SER A 207 -0.47 13.43 -8.53
C SER A 207 0.69 12.44 -8.41
N SER A 208 0.61 11.24 -9.02
CA SER A 208 1.72 10.27 -9.01
C SER A 208 2.97 10.78 -9.72
N LEU A 209 2.80 11.43 -10.88
CA LEU A 209 3.92 12.06 -11.60
C LEU A 209 4.58 13.16 -10.75
N PHE A 210 3.78 13.97 -10.09
CA PHE A 210 4.25 15.02 -9.19
C PHE A 210 5.05 14.43 -8.02
N LEU A 211 4.55 13.36 -7.38
CA LEU A 211 5.21 12.72 -6.25
C LEU A 211 6.52 12.06 -6.62
N ILE A 212 6.59 11.37 -7.77
CA ILE A 212 7.85 10.80 -8.28
C ILE A 212 8.87 11.91 -8.56
N GLY A 213 8.44 12.99 -9.21
CA GLY A 213 9.29 14.16 -9.43
C GLY A 213 9.78 14.79 -8.12
N LYS A 214 8.88 14.95 -7.16
CA LYS A 214 9.19 15.48 -5.82
C LYS A 214 10.18 14.58 -5.08
N MET A 215 9.97 13.26 -5.07
CA MET A 215 10.89 12.30 -4.46
C MET A 215 12.30 12.43 -5.05
N LYS A 216 12.44 12.53 -6.38
CA LYS A 216 13.74 12.73 -7.04
C LYS A 216 14.40 14.06 -6.67
N MET A 217 13.62 15.12 -6.41
CA MET A 217 14.14 16.38 -5.91
C MET A 217 14.62 16.27 -4.45
N VAL A 218 13.79 15.63 -3.59
CA VAL A 218 14.14 15.40 -2.17
C VAL A 218 15.42 14.61 -2.06
N GLN A 219 15.51 13.52 -2.83
CA GLN A 219 16.68 12.65 -2.85
C GLN A 219 17.99 13.43 -3.08
N LYS A 220 17.97 14.42 -3.97
CA LYS A 220 19.14 15.27 -4.26
C LYS A 220 19.51 16.20 -3.10
N LEU A 221 18.57 16.53 -2.22
CA LEU A 221 18.78 17.37 -1.05
C LEU A 221 19.18 16.59 0.20
N MET A 222 18.83 15.29 0.24
CA MET A 222 19.19 14.40 1.34
C MET A 222 20.70 14.13 1.35
N LYS A 223 21.21 13.77 2.53
CA LYS A 223 22.63 13.49 2.74
C LYS A 223 22.85 12.12 3.35
N THR A 224 23.95 11.50 2.92
CA THR A 224 24.53 10.34 3.57
C THR A 224 25.24 10.74 4.86
N SER A 225 25.63 9.77 5.68
CA SER A 225 26.42 9.99 6.89
C SER A 225 27.78 10.63 6.59
N GLN A 226 28.29 10.48 5.36
CA GLN A 226 29.50 11.13 4.87
C GLN A 226 29.28 12.54 4.29
N GLY A 227 28.04 13.05 4.34
CA GLY A 227 27.68 14.38 3.83
C GLY A 227 27.53 14.47 2.31
N LEU A 228 27.56 13.35 1.59
CA LEU A 228 27.34 13.27 0.14
C LEU A 228 25.84 13.33 -0.18
N PRO A 229 25.43 13.73 -1.40
CA PRO A 229 24.05 13.59 -1.84
C PRO A 229 23.61 12.12 -1.82
N THR A 230 22.42 11.84 -1.33
CA THR A 230 21.86 10.49 -1.29
C THR A 230 21.72 9.93 -2.72
N PRO A 231 22.27 8.75 -3.05
CA PRO A 231 22.12 8.15 -4.36
C PRO A 231 20.72 7.57 -4.56
N LEU A 232 20.27 7.58 -5.82
CA LEU A 232 19.08 6.88 -6.27
C LEU A 232 19.50 5.63 -7.05
N HIS A 233 19.25 4.47 -6.45
CA HIS A 233 19.55 3.17 -7.06
C HIS A 233 18.32 2.63 -7.82
N ARG A 234 18.57 1.86 -8.88
CA ARG A 234 17.54 1.20 -9.68
C ARG A 234 17.63 -0.31 -9.54
N PRO A 235 16.86 -0.94 -8.63
CA PRO A 235 16.82 -2.40 -8.51
C PRO A 235 16.36 -3.08 -9.78
N GLN A 236 16.88 -4.29 -10.03
CA GLN A 236 16.52 -5.15 -11.16
C GLN A 236 16.17 -6.54 -10.65
N THR A 237 15.22 -7.22 -11.33
CA THR A 237 14.84 -8.60 -11.00
C THR A 237 16.03 -9.54 -11.01
N GLY A 238 16.17 -10.30 -9.94
CA GLY A 238 17.26 -11.26 -9.73
C GLY A 238 18.45 -10.71 -8.95
N GLN A 239 18.55 -9.40 -8.73
CA GLN A 239 19.61 -8.84 -7.89
C GLN A 239 19.42 -9.23 -6.43
N ARG A 240 20.55 -9.43 -5.73
CA ARG A 240 20.62 -9.66 -4.27
C ARG A 240 21.42 -8.54 -3.63
N TYR A 241 20.85 -7.97 -2.58
CA TYR A 241 21.48 -6.95 -1.75
C TYR A 241 21.77 -7.50 -0.36
N TYR A 242 22.84 -7.03 0.24
CA TYR A 242 23.29 -7.41 1.58
C TYR A 242 23.35 -6.18 2.48
N PHE A 243 22.56 -6.16 3.53
CA PHE A 243 22.51 -5.09 4.51
C PHE A 243 22.75 -5.68 5.89
N ASN A 244 23.87 -5.35 6.53
CA ASN A 244 24.19 -5.87 7.86
C ASN A 244 23.86 -7.39 7.97
N ASP A 245 22.81 -7.79 8.68
CA ASP A 245 22.35 -9.16 8.85
C ASP A 245 21.11 -9.53 8.01
N ILE A 246 20.76 -8.69 7.04
CA ILE A 246 19.62 -8.88 6.13
C ILE A 246 20.10 -9.12 4.70
N THR A 247 19.55 -10.13 4.04
CA THR A 247 19.63 -10.27 2.59
C THR A 247 18.31 -9.81 1.98
N MET A 248 18.34 -9.01 0.90
CA MET A 248 17.17 -8.61 0.13
C MET A 248 17.29 -9.09 -1.32
N ASP A 249 16.44 -10.02 -1.70
CA ASP A 249 16.32 -10.51 -3.07
C ASP A 249 15.23 -9.74 -3.81
N ILE A 250 15.54 -9.22 -5.00
CA ILE A 250 14.55 -8.58 -5.87
C ILE A 250 13.88 -9.65 -6.72
N LEU A 251 12.67 -10.03 -6.35
CA LEU A 251 11.93 -11.08 -7.04
C LEU A 251 11.26 -10.59 -8.33
N LEU A 252 10.86 -9.31 -8.36
CA LEU A 252 10.22 -8.70 -9.51
C LEU A 252 10.44 -7.20 -9.53
N THR A 253 10.73 -6.68 -10.71
CA THR A 253 10.65 -5.28 -11.08
C THR A 253 9.81 -5.13 -12.36
N GLN A 254 9.33 -3.94 -12.60
CA GLN A 254 8.34 -3.64 -13.66
C GLN A 254 8.77 -4.08 -15.07
N GLU A 255 10.06 -4.17 -15.36
CA GLU A 255 10.59 -4.54 -16.68
C GLU A 255 10.22 -5.96 -17.11
N GLN A 256 9.88 -6.83 -16.14
CA GLN A 256 9.52 -8.23 -16.41
C GLN A 256 8.03 -8.41 -16.68
N VAL A 257 7.19 -7.43 -16.35
CA VAL A 257 5.76 -7.48 -16.66
C VAL A 257 5.54 -6.87 -18.05
N PRO A 258 4.96 -7.60 -19.03
CA PRO A 258 4.67 -7.06 -20.34
C PRO A 258 3.74 -5.86 -20.26
N PHE A 259 4.08 -4.76 -20.97
CA PHE A 259 3.30 -3.51 -20.92
C PHE A 259 1.82 -3.72 -21.28
N GLU A 260 1.52 -4.61 -22.18
CA GLU A 260 0.16 -4.94 -22.61
C GLU A 260 -0.70 -5.51 -21.46
N LYS A 261 -0.05 -6.05 -20.43
CA LYS A 261 -0.68 -6.55 -19.20
C LYS A 261 -0.84 -5.47 -18.12
N TYR A 262 -0.14 -4.34 -18.26
CA TYR A 262 -0.38 -3.21 -17.35
C TYR A 262 -1.77 -2.65 -17.57
N LYS A 263 -2.67 -2.87 -16.66
CA LYS A 263 -4.06 -2.37 -16.73
C LYS A 263 -4.17 -0.84 -16.50
N LYS A 264 -3.21 -0.08 -17.03
CA LYS A 264 -3.10 1.38 -16.82
C LYS A 264 -3.03 1.75 -15.33
N ASP A 265 -2.42 0.88 -14.54
CA ASP A 265 -2.35 0.98 -13.09
C ASP A 265 -0.89 0.92 -12.62
N LEU A 266 -0.50 1.91 -11.83
CA LEU A 266 0.85 2.03 -11.28
C LEU A 266 1.20 0.89 -10.31
N ASN A 267 0.22 0.26 -9.68
CA ASN A 267 0.39 -0.89 -8.80
C ASN A 267 1.17 -2.02 -9.48
N THR A 268 0.93 -2.23 -10.78
CA THR A 268 1.62 -3.26 -11.58
C THR A 268 3.13 -3.01 -11.70
N SER A 269 3.59 -1.81 -11.38
CA SER A 269 5.02 -1.46 -11.36
C SER A 269 5.70 -1.72 -10.02
N SER A 270 5.00 -2.30 -9.05
CA SER A 270 5.57 -2.56 -7.72
C SER A 270 6.81 -3.45 -7.80
N THR A 271 7.86 -3.01 -7.12
CA THR A 271 9.03 -3.85 -6.82
C THR A 271 8.67 -4.84 -5.73
N VAL A 272 8.93 -6.12 -5.97
CA VAL A 272 8.67 -7.21 -5.01
C VAL A 272 9.99 -7.68 -4.42
N CYS A 273 10.09 -7.64 -3.09
CA CYS A 273 11.29 -7.99 -2.34
C CYS A 273 11.06 -9.20 -1.43
N LEU A 274 12.08 -10.05 -1.32
CA LEU A 274 12.16 -11.09 -0.32
C LEU A 274 13.34 -10.80 0.61
N PHE A 275 13.05 -10.44 1.86
CA PHE A 275 14.06 -10.28 2.89
C PHE A 275 14.28 -11.60 3.61
N THR A 276 15.55 -11.95 3.82
CA THR A 276 15.93 -13.09 4.67
C THR A 276 16.68 -12.57 5.89
N ILE A 277 16.16 -12.87 7.09
CA ILE A 277 16.63 -12.40 8.38
C ILE A 277 16.72 -13.61 9.32
N GLU A 278 17.89 -13.93 9.83
CA GLU A 278 18.09 -15.11 10.69
C GLU A 278 17.50 -16.41 10.07
N GLY A 279 17.58 -16.55 8.74
CA GLY A 279 17.00 -17.67 7.98
C GLY A 279 15.50 -17.62 7.77
N GLN A 280 14.79 -16.62 8.31
CA GLN A 280 13.35 -16.43 8.12
C GLN A 280 13.09 -15.53 6.92
N LYS A 281 12.07 -15.89 6.13
CA LYS A 281 11.72 -15.25 4.86
C LYS A 281 10.53 -14.31 5.02
N CYS A 282 10.76 -13.04 4.70
CA CYS A 282 9.76 -11.97 4.75
C CYS A 282 9.51 -11.43 3.34
N PHE A 283 8.32 -11.68 2.80
CA PHE A 283 7.96 -11.31 1.44
C PHE A 283 7.15 -10.00 1.43
N PHE A 284 7.65 -9.01 0.72
CA PHE A 284 7.04 -7.68 0.58
C PHE A 284 6.59 -7.49 -0.86
N SER A 285 5.28 -7.44 -1.04
CA SER A 285 4.65 -7.44 -2.36
C SER A 285 4.35 -6.05 -2.93
N GLY A 286 4.41 -4.99 -2.11
CA GLY A 286 3.78 -3.73 -2.49
C GLY A 286 2.32 -3.97 -2.90
N ASP A 287 1.88 -3.28 -3.93
CA ASP A 287 0.51 -3.37 -4.44
C ASP A 287 0.39 -4.18 -5.74
N ILE A 288 1.37 -5.07 -5.97
CA ILE A 288 1.46 -5.84 -7.21
C ILE A 288 0.16 -6.57 -7.53
N HIS A 289 -0.25 -6.55 -8.79
CA HIS A 289 -1.41 -7.25 -9.28
C HIS A 289 -1.08 -8.66 -9.77
N GLU A 290 -2.14 -9.37 -10.22
CA GLU A 290 -2.06 -10.77 -10.63
C GLU A 290 -0.99 -11.05 -11.67
N GLU A 291 -0.78 -10.15 -12.61
CA GLU A 291 0.20 -10.29 -13.69
C GLU A 291 1.65 -10.41 -13.18
N GLY A 292 2.00 -9.63 -12.15
CA GLY A 292 3.31 -9.74 -11.50
C GLY A 292 3.42 -10.95 -10.59
N LEU A 293 2.35 -11.30 -9.89
CA LEU A 293 2.29 -12.53 -9.07
C LEU A 293 2.36 -13.79 -9.93
N ASP A 294 1.83 -13.78 -11.15
CA ASP A 294 1.98 -14.86 -12.13
C ASP A 294 3.43 -15.05 -12.55
N PHE A 295 4.17 -13.95 -12.78
CA PHE A 295 5.60 -14.02 -13.05
C PHE A 295 6.36 -14.68 -11.89
N ILE A 296 6.06 -14.29 -10.65
CA ILE A 296 6.70 -14.87 -9.46
C ILE A 296 6.39 -16.37 -9.37
N ARG A 297 5.14 -16.76 -9.55
CA ARG A 297 4.71 -18.16 -9.54
C ARG A 297 5.35 -18.99 -10.66
N ALA A 298 5.60 -18.40 -11.82
CA ALA A 298 6.25 -19.08 -12.95
C ALA A 298 7.76 -19.30 -12.68
N ASN A 299 8.43 -18.40 -11.95
CA ASN A 299 9.88 -18.39 -11.82
C ASN A 299 10.41 -18.93 -10.47
N TYR A 300 9.58 -18.97 -9.42
CA TYR A 300 9.99 -19.43 -8.09
C TYR A 300 9.13 -20.60 -7.62
N SER A 301 9.77 -21.57 -6.92
CA SER A 301 9.08 -22.75 -6.40
C SER A 301 8.22 -22.46 -5.17
N GLN A 302 7.26 -23.32 -4.90
CA GLN A 302 6.50 -23.30 -3.64
C GLN A 302 7.41 -23.47 -2.42
N GLU A 303 8.46 -24.27 -2.53
CA GLU A 303 9.44 -24.45 -1.46
C GLU A 303 10.20 -23.14 -1.18
N TYR A 304 10.64 -22.45 -2.23
CA TYR A 304 11.29 -21.14 -2.09
C TYR A 304 10.33 -20.10 -1.50
N LEU A 305 9.06 -20.15 -1.86
CA LEU A 305 7.97 -19.28 -1.38
C LEU A 305 7.24 -19.85 -0.15
N THR A 306 7.92 -20.68 0.66
CA THR A 306 7.49 -20.97 2.01
C THR A 306 7.97 -19.84 2.91
N LEU A 307 7.04 -19.00 3.36
CA LEU A 307 7.30 -17.71 3.95
C LEU A 307 7.01 -17.71 5.45
N ASP A 308 7.87 -17.09 6.24
CA ASP A 308 7.60 -16.82 7.65
C ASP A 308 6.66 -15.62 7.79
N ILE A 309 6.90 -14.56 7.00
CA ILE A 309 6.11 -13.32 7.01
C ILE A 309 5.73 -12.93 5.58
N PHE A 310 4.50 -12.50 5.38
CA PHE A 310 3.98 -12.01 4.09
C PHE A 310 3.20 -10.72 4.30
N THR A 311 3.51 -9.67 3.52
CA THR A 311 2.67 -8.49 3.42
C THR A 311 1.64 -8.71 2.32
N LEU A 312 0.35 -8.65 2.67
CA LEU A 312 -0.71 -8.89 1.69
C LEU A 312 -0.71 -7.77 0.64
N ASN A 313 -0.64 -8.18 -0.63
CA ASN A 313 -0.57 -7.25 -1.75
C ASN A 313 -1.78 -6.30 -1.77
N HIS A 314 -1.50 -5.04 -2.12
CA HIS A 314 -2.49 -3.97 -2.28
C HIS A 314 -3.42 -3.87 -1.05
N HIS A 315 -2.83 -3.89 0.15
CA HIS A 315 -3.52 -3.81 1.45
C HIS A 315 -4.65 -4.84 1.63
N GLY A 316 -4.69 -5.89 0.80
CA GLY A 316 -5.78 -6.87 0.75
C GLY A 316 -6.96 -6.50 -0.13
N PHE A 317 -6.92 -5.36 -0.86
CA PHE A 317 -7.99 -4.98 -1.79
C PHE A 317 -8.07 -5.88 -3.03
N ASN A 318 -6.96 -6.47 -3.45
CA ASN A 318 -6.86 -7.31 -4.64
C ASN A 318 -6.16 -8.63 -4.33
N THR A 319 -6.64 -9.37 -3.33
CA THR A 319 -6.08 -10.68 -2.99
C THR A 319 -6.18 -11.64 -4.18
N CYS A 320 -5.03 -12.05 -4.70
CA CYS A 320 -4.93 -12.98 -5.81
C CYS A 320 -4.97 -14.42 -5.28
N THR A 321 -6.09 -15.11 -5.45
CA THR A 321 -6.30 -16.46 -4.91
C THR A 321 -5.32 -17.45 -5.51
N SER A 322 -5.01 -17.36 -6.80
CA SER A 322 -4.07 -18.26 -7.47
C SER A 322 -2.66 -18.19 -6.88
N PHE A 323 -2.26 -17.02 -6.39
CA PHE A 323 -0.99 -16.82 -5.71
C PHE A 323 -1.04 -17.26 -4.24
N THR A 324 -2.08 -16.86 -3.50
CA THR A 324 -2.24 -17.23 -2.08
C THR A 324 -2.47 -18.73 -1.87
N ASP A 325 -2.94 -19.45 -2.88
CA ASP A 325 -3.01 -20.92 -2.86
C ASP A 325 -1.68 -21.57 -3.25
N TYR A 326 -0.79 -20.84 -3.88
CA TYR A 326 0.54 -21.32 -4.28
C TYR A 326 1.56 -21.23 -3.15
N ILE A 327 1.50 -20.22 -2.29
CA ILE A 327 2.46 -19.96 -1.22
C ILE A 327 2.02 -20.60 0.10
N THR A 328 3.01 -20.82 0.98
CA THR A 328 2.78 -21.16 2.39
C THR A 328 3.24 -20.02 3.26
N VAL A 329 2.40 -19.56 4.20
CA VAL A 329 2.67 -18.38 5.04
C VAL A 329 2.38 -18.73 6.50
N LYS A 330 3.27 -18.34 7.42
CA LYS A 330 3.03 -18.43 8.86
C LYS A 330 2.32 -17.19 9.39
N THR A 331 2.90 -16.01 9.18
CA THR A 331 2.37 -14.74 9.68
C THR A 331 2.04 -13.80 8.52
N LEU A 332 0.81 -13.31 8.50
CA LEU A 332 0.30 -12.34 7.53
C LEU A 332 0.34 -10.94 8.14
N LEU A 333 0.96 -9.99 7.45
CA LEU A 333 0.87 -8.58 7.75
C LEU A 333 -0.17 -7.92 6.82
N LEU A 334 -1.21 -7.40 7.41
CA LEU A 334 -2.31 -6.74 6.71
C LEU A 334 -2.25 -5.24 6.99
N THR A 335 -1.83 -4.47 6.01
CA THR A 335 -1.67 -3.02 6.09
C THR A 335 -2.99 -2.29 5.86
N LEU A 336 -4.00 -2.68 6.62
CA LEU A 336 -5.35 -2.18 6.54
C LEU A 336 -5.87 -1.89 7.95
N GLN A 337 -6.64 -0.82 8.11
CA GLN A 337 -7.39 -0.58 9.33
C GLN A 337 -8.56 -1.57 9.43
N ASP A 338 -8.85 -2.01 10.65
CA ASP A 338 -9.93 -2.97 10.93
C ASP A 338 -11.31 -2.55 10.40
N GLN A 339 -11.49 -1.25 10.23
CA GLN A 339 -12.77 -0.64 9.86
C GLN A 339 -12.89 -0.28 8.37
N LEU A 340 -11.86 -0.55 7.55
CA LEU A 340 -11.99 -0.36 6.12
C LEU A 340 -12.51 -1.63 5.47
N PRO A 341 -13.67 -1.58 4.81
CA PRO A 341 -14.19 -2.71 4.09
C PRO A 341 -13.29 -3.03 2.89
N VAL A 342 -13.00 -4.31 2.70
CA VAL A 342 -12.20 -4.82 1.60
C VAL A 342 -13.14 -5.42 0.57
N ARG A 343 -13.14 -4.91 -0.66
CA ARG A 343 -14.04 -5.37 -1.74
C ARG A 343 -13.99 -6.88 -2.02
N LYS A 344 -12.86 -7.53 -1.77
CA LYS A 344 -12.68 -8.98 -1.92
C LYS A 344 -12.56 -9.68 -0.57
N ILE A 345 -13.36 -9.28 0.38
CA ILE A 345 -13.37 -9.82 1.75
C ILE A 345 -13.37 -11.35 1.79
N ARG A 346 -14.10 -12.02 0.89
CA ARG A 346 -14.15 -13.49 0.84
C ARG A 346 -12.79 -14.11 0.59
N GLN A 347 -12.04 -13.61 -0.40
CA GLN A 347 -10.72 -14.12 -0.76
C GLN A 347 -9.70 -13.82 0.34
N THR A 348 -9.73 -12.61 0.87
CA THR A 348 -8.87 -12.20 1.99
C THR A 348 -9.20 -13.00 3.26
N LYS A 349 -10.46 -13.15 3.63
CA LYS A 349 -10.88 -13.99 4.77
C LYS A 349 -10.48 -15.45 4.59
N HIS A 350 -10.62 -15.99 3.37
CA HIS A 350 -10.18 -17.35 3.07
C HIS A 350 -8.67 -17.50 3.26
N PHE A 351 -7.88 -16.54 2.81
CA PHE A 351 -6.43 -16.58 3.02
C PHE A 351 -6.06 -16.42 4.50
N ILE A 352 -6.68 -15.47 5.21
CA ILE A 352 -6.49 -15.28 6.65
C ILE A 352 -6.76 -16.59 7.42
N SER A 353 -7.74 -17.38 7.02
CA SER A 353 -8.04 -18.67 7.68
C SER A 353 -6.98 -19.76 7.45
N LYS A 354 -6.05 -19.58 6.53
CA LYS A 354 -4.96 -20.52 6.23
C LYS A 354 -3.65 -20.20 6.93
N VAL A 355 -3.45 -18.98 7.40
CA VAL A 355 -2.25 -18.56 8.08
C VAL A 355 -2.35 -18.82 9.59
N GLN A 356 -1.20 -18.96 10.26
CA GLN A 356 -1.18 -19.22 11.70
C GLN A 356 -1.42 -17.94 12.51
N GLU A 357 -1.03 -16.79 11.97
CA GLU A 357 -1.16 -15.50 12.62
C GLU A 357 -1.47 -14.40 11.60
N THR A 358 -2.28 -13.43 12.00
CA THR A 358 -2.54 -12.22 11.22
C THR A 358 -2.35 -11.01 12.09
N MET A 359 -1.53 -10.07 11.65
CA MET A 359 -1.33 -8.77 12.30
C MET A 359 -1.92 -7.67 11.44
N LYS A 360 -2.55 -6.71 12.10
CA LYS A 360 -3.08 -5.50 11.48
C LYS A 360 -2.46 -4.30 12.18
N TRP A 361 -2.14 -3.26 11.43
CA TRP A 361 -1.60 -2.04 12.05
C TRP A 361 -2.69 -1.13 12.66
N GLY A 362 -3.98 -1.39 12.39
CA GLY A 362 -5.09 -0.65 13.00
C GLY A 362 -5.11 -0.64 14.53
N ASP A 363 -4.43 -1.62 15.14
CA ASP A 363 -4.26 -1.73 16.60
C ASP A 363 -2.94 -1.14 17.10
N GLY A 364 -2.28 -0.30 16.31
CA GLY A 364 -0.97 0.29 16.61
C GLY A 364 0.20 -0.46 15.97
N THR A 365 1.39 0.14 16.07
CA THR A 365 2.62 -0.40 15.50
C THR A 365 2.97 -1.77 16.13
N LYS A 366 3.26 -2.76 15.28
CA LYS A 366 3.71 -4.09 15.70
C LYS A 366 5.22 -4.23 15.47
N ILE A 367 5.92 -4.77 16.46
CA ILE A 367 7.37 -4.96 16.42
C ILE A 367 7.68 -6.45 16.57
N LEU A 368 8.27 -7.02 15.54
CA LEU A 368 8.70 -8.41 15.48
C LEU A 368 10.22 -8.47 15.65
N THR A 369 10.69 -9.20 16.65
CA THR A 369 12.13 -9.38 16.90
C THR A 369 12.60 -10.72 16.31
N PHE A 370 13.68 -10.71 15.53
CA PHE A 370 14.20 -11.91 14.88
C PHE A 370 15.27 -12.64 15.71
N PRO A 371 15.29 -14.00 15.67
CA PRO A 371 14.30 -14.85 15.00
C PRO A 371 12.93 -14.68 15.62
N TYR A 372 11.90 -14.51 14.78
CA TYR A 372 10.54 -14.27 15.21
C TYR A 372 9.79 -15.57 15.52
N GLU A 373 9.15 -15.62 16.67
CA GLU A 373 8.23 -16.69 17.06
C GLU A 373 6.79 -16.16 17.07
N ILE A 374 5.84 -16.95 16.56
CA ILE A 374 4.43 -16.58 16.49
C ILE A 374 3.92 -16.16 17.89
N GLY A 375 3.28 -15.02 17.95
CA GLY A 375 2.73 -14.44 19.18
C GLY A 375 3.73 -13.67 20.04
N SER A 376 5.03 -13.58 19.65
CA SER A 376 6.07 -12.91 20.45
C SER A 376 6.30 -11.43 20.06
N TYR A 377 5.37 -10.81 19.33
CA TYR A 377 5.50 -9.42 18.92
C TYR A 377 5.16 -8.44 20.07
N GLU A 378 5.79 -7.26 20.01
CA GLU A 378 5.43 -6.12 20.83
C GLU A 378 4.39 -5.27 20.09
N SER A 379 3.45 -4.67 20.83
CA SER A 379 2.48 -3.73 20.29
C SER A 379 2.69 -2.38 20.95
N LEU A 380 2.94 -1.34 20.15
CA LEU A 380 2.87 0.02 20.65
C LEU A 380 1.41 0.51 20.55
N PRO A 381 0.96 1.35 21.51
CA PRO A 381 -0.36 1.95 21.42
C PRO A 381 -0.51 2.73 20.11
N CYS A 382 -1.76 2.83 19.63
CA CYS A 382 -2.08 3.64 18.46
C CYS A 382 -1.52 5.06 18.58
N ILE A 383 -1.11 5.63 17.46
CA ILE A 383 -0.58 7.01 17.40
C ILE A 383 -1.52 8.00 18.10
N GLU A 384 -2.83 7.77 18.05
CA GLU A 384 -3.83 8.51 18.84
C GLU A 384 -3.50 8.58 20.33
N TRP A 385 -3.08 7.50 20.93
CA TRP A 385 -2.78 7.42 22.37
C TRP A 385 -1.45 8.12 22.74
N ILE A 386 -0.48 8.08 21.85
CA ILE A 386 0.84 8.70 22.10
C ILE A 386 0.71 10.23 22.10
N TYR A 387 -0.11 10.78 21.20
CA TYR A 387 -0.31 12.24 21.09
C TYR A 387 -1.40 12.79 22.03
N HIS A 388 -2.28 11.99 22.57
CA HIS A 388 -3.28 12.41 23.55
C HIS A 388 -2.72 12.83 24.91
N LYS A 389 -1.51 12.41 25.23
CA LYS A 389 -0.89 12.75 26.51
C LYS A 389 -0.30 14.15 26.58
N GLY A 390 -0.23 14.89 25.48
CA GLY A 390 0.47 16.16 25.42
C GLY A 390 -0.31 17.40 25.00
N GLU A 391 -1.30 17.34 24.09
CA GLU A 391 -2.03 18.53 23.62
C GLU A 391 -3.44 18.24 23.10
N GLU A 392 -4.44 18.98 23.60
CA GLU A 392 -5.86 18.92 23.17
C GLU A 392 -6.11 19.19 21.67
N ARG A 393 -5.13 19.70 20.93
CA ARG A 393 -5.28 20.04 19.51
C ARG A 393 -5.15 18.86 18.55
N VAL A 394 -4.57 17.75 18.96
CA VAL A 394 -4.36 16.57 18.10
C VAL A 394 -5.58 15.66 18.08
N LEU A 395 -6.44 15.75 19.08
CA LEU A 395 -7.67 14.96 19.21
C LEU A 395 -8.66 15.07 18.04
N GLN A 396 -8.55 16.13 17.23
CA GLN A 396 -9.47 16.34 16.11
C GLN A 396 -8.98 15.77 14.77
N MET A 397 -7.76 15.28 14.69
CA MET A 397 -7.18 14.83 13.42
C MET A 397 -7.43 13.36 13.10
N ASN A 398 -7.98 12.63 14.02
CA ASN A 398 -8.30 11.25 13.77
C ASN A 398 -9.65 11.15 13.15
N LEU A 399 -9.66 10.69 11.99
CA LEU A 399 -10.65 9.74 11.55
C LEU A 399 -10.77 9.75 10.02
N TYR A 400 -10.04 8.84 9.42
CA TYR A 400 -10.50 8.06 8.29
C TYR A 400 -11.15 8.84 7.14
N THR A 401 -10.50 9.91 6.73
CA THR A 401 -10.69 10.45 5.39
C THR A 401 -9.37 10.29 4.67
N PHE A 402 -9.40 9.61 3.53
CA PHE A 402 -8.25 9.64 2.65
C PHE A 402 -7.96 11.10 2.31
N PRO A 403 -6.71 11.59 2.39
CA PRO A 403 -6.37 12.88 1.81
C PRO A 403 -6.76 12.85 0.34
N GLY A 404 -7.62 13.76 -0.05
CA GLY A 404 -8.18 13.82 -1.40
C GLY A 404 -9.46 13.03 -1.62
N SER A 405 -10.00 12.32 -0.65
CA SER A 405 -11.33 11.70 -0.76
C SER A 405 -12.32 12.37 0.17
N THR A 406 -12.87 13.49 -0.26
CA THR A 406 -14.12 14.00 0.31
C THR A 406 -15.20 12.94 0.16
N LEU A 407 -16.10 12.80 1.15
CA LEU A 407 -17.30 11.99 0.97
C LEU A 407 -18.16 12.66 -0.08
N GLU A 408 -18.38 11.99 -1.18
CA GLU A 408 -19.11 12.52 -2.35
C GLU A 408 -20.45 11.82 -2.59
N GLY A 409 -20.67 10.63 -1.98
CA GLY A 409 -21.88 9.84 -2.11
C GLY A 409 -22.42 9.35 -0.77
N PHE A 410 -23.68 9.59 -0.49
CA PHE A 410 -24.40 9.14 0.72
C PHE A 410 -25.58 8.26 0.35
N ILE A 411 -25.66 7.06 0.90
CA ILE A 411 -26.69 6.06 0.67
C ILE A 411 -27.52 5.93 1.95
N PHE A 412 -28.75 6.40 1.94
CA PHE A 412 -29.59 6.45 3.15
C PHE A 412 -30.57 5.28 3.21
N HIS A 413 -30.62 4.56 4.33
CA HIS A 413 -31.71 3.67 4.67
C HIS A 413 -32.84 4.51 5.30
N ALA A 414 -33.88 4.81 4.51
CA ALA A 414 -34.90 5.80 4.87
C ALA A 414 -35.65 5.47 6.15
N ASP A 415 -36.09 4.21 6.28
CA ASP A 415 -36.94 3.73 7.38
C ASP A 415 -36.28 3.93 8.75
N GLU A 416 -34.95 3.83 8.79
CA GLU A 416 -34.20 3.95 10.02
C GLU A 416 -33.73 5.37 10.33
N VAL A 417 -33.31 6.10 9.30
CA VAL A 417 -32.55 7.33 9.48
C VAL A 417 -33.37 8.58 9.23
N LEU A 418 -34.26 8.55 8.22
CA LEU A 418 -34.98 9.75 7.79
C LEU A 418 -36.34 9.91 8.47
N PHE A 419 -37.04 8.81 8.76
CA PHE A 419 -38.41 8.84 9.23
C PHE A 419 -38.58 8.37 10.68
N ASP A 420 -39.60 8.95 11.33
CA ASP A 420 -40.24 8.41 12.53
C ASP A 420 -41.74 8.27 12.17
N GLY A 421 -42.16 7.05 11.84
CA GLY A 421 -43.44 6.79 11.17
C GLY A 421 -43.53 7.49 9.82
N ASN A 422 -44.53 8.34 9.62
CA ASN A 422 -44.70 9.07 8.35
C ASN A 422 -44.10 10.50 8.33
N GLN A 423 -43.46 10.90 9.41
CA GLN A 423 -42.85 12.22 9.54
C GLN A 423 -41.33 12.12 9.48
N ILE A 424 -40.68 13.12 8.90
CA ILE A 424 -39.22 13.17 8.95
C ILE A 424 -38.72 13.49 10.35
N LYS A 425 -37.63 12.88 10.73
CA LYS A 425 -36.94 13.18 11.97
C LYS A 425 -36.45 14.63 12.01
N PRO A 426 -36.24 15.20 13.20
CA PRO A 426 -35.70 16.56 13.32
C PRO A 426 -34.40 16.75 12.51
N ASN A 427 -34.24 17.92 11.92
CA ASN A 427 -33.05 18.36 11.19
C ASN A 427 -32.69 17.59 9.91
N VAL A 428 -33.43 16.53 9.53
CA VAL A 428 -33.20 15.77 8.28
C VAL A 428 -33.17 16.69 7.06
N ALA A 429 -34.20 17.51 6.89
CA ALA A 429 -34.28 18.41 5.72
C ALA A 429 -33.08 19.37 5.62
N ALA A 430 -32.63 19.91 6.76
CA ALA A 430 -31.50 20.82 6.81
C ALA A 430 -30.18 20.11 6.47
N VAL A 431 -29.97 18.89 6.97
CA VAL A 431 -28.77 18.08 6.67
C VAL A 431 -28.72 17.71 5.20
N LEU A 432 -29.82 17.22 4.62
CA LEU A 432 -29.87 16.84 3.20
C LEU A 432 -29.64 18.04 2.30
N ALA A 433 -30.29 19.18 2.58
CA ALA A 433 -30.09 20.41 1.81
C ALA A 433 -28.61 20.86 1.85
N TYR A 434 -27.99 20.85 3.01
CA TYR A 434 -26.58 21.18 3.17
C TYR A 434 -25.66 20.24 2.37
N LEU A 435 -25.87 18.94 2.43
CA LEU A 435 -25.08 17.97 1.66
C LEU A 435 -25.21 18.22 0.16
N LYS A 436 -26.44 18.46 -0.32
CA LYS A 436 -26.72 18.77 -1.73
C LYS A 436 -26.07 20.07 -2.19
N GLU A 437 -26.17 21.14 -1.42
CA GLU A 437 -25.52 22.44 -1.70
C GLU A 437 -24.00 22.31 -1.82
N ASN A 438 -23.42 21.32 -1.18
CA ASN A 438 -21.99 21.01 -1.25
C ASN A 438 -21.63 19.97 -2.31
N GLY A 439 -22.56 19.59 -3.20
CA GLY A 439 -22.33 18.71 -4.34
C GLY A 439 -22.27 17.22 -3.99
N VAL A 440 -22.78 16.83 -2.82
CA VAL A 440 -22.85 15.42 -2.42
C VAL A 440 -24.01 14.75 -3.16
N GLN A 441 -23.72 13.64 -3.83
CA GLN A 441 -24.74 12.78 -4.44
C GLN A 441 -25.42 11.94 -3.37
N MET A 442 -26.73 11.81 -3.45
CA MET A 442 -27.49 11.07 -2.44
C MET A 442 -28.48 10.10 -3.09
N SER A 443 -28.50 8.89 -2.56
CA SER A 443 -29.54 7.90 -2.84
C SER A 443 -30.27 7.51 -1.56
N VAL A 444 -31.48 7.03 -1.74
CA VAL A 444 -32.31 6.56 -0.62
C VAL A 444 -33.01 5.27 -1.00
N TYR A 445 -33.09 4.36 -0.06
CA TYR A 445 -33.85 3.12 -0.19
C TYR A 445 -34.68 2.81 1.05
N SER A 446 -35.74 2.01 0.86
CA SER A 446 -36.71 1.69 1.90
C SER A 446 -37.37 0.34 1.65
N GLN A 447 -37.97 -0.22 2.70
CA GLN A 447 -38.87 -1.36 2.59
C GLN A 447 -40.26 -0.98 2.03
N MET A 448 -40.62 0.30 1.95
CA MET A 448 -41.79 0.80 1.24
C MET A 448 -41.69 0.54 -0.26
N HIS A 449 -42.81 0.52 -0.98
CA HIS A 449 -42.81 0.59 -2.43
C HIS A 449 -42.23 1.94 -2.92
N THR A 450 -41.62 1.96 -4.09
CA THR A 450 -41.00 3.18 -4.66
C THR A 450 -41.97 4.34 -4.75
N GLU A 451 -43.21 4.08 -5.13
CA GLU A 451 -44.26 5.10 -5.23
C GLU A 451 -44.62 5.69 -3.85
N GLU A 452 -44.70 4.84 -2.83
CA GLU A 452 -44.98 5.23 -1.45
C GLU A 452 -43.83 6.04 -0.84
N LEU A 453 -42.60 5.56 -1.02
CA LEU A 453 -41.39 6.25 -0.58
C LEU A 453 -41.28 7.63 -1.25
N THR A 454 -41.52 7.72 -2.57
CA THR A 454 -41.46 8.97 -3.32
C THR A 454 -42.50 9.96 -2.79
N ALA A 455 -43.75 9.51 -2.60
CA ALA A 455 -44.79 10.35 -2.02
C ALA A 455 -44.46 10.85 -0.60
N ALA A 456 -43.86 10.00 0.23
CA ALA A 456 -43.42 10.40 1.58
C ALA A 456 -42.31 11.46 1.53
N LEU A 457 -41.34 11.30 0.63
CA LEU A 457 -40.26 12.27 0.42
C LEU A 457 -40.79 13.61 -0.10
N GLU A 458 -41.77 13.60 -1.04
CA GLU A 458 -42.43 14.78 -1.58
C GLU A 458 -43.26 15.51 -0.52
N ALA A 459 -44.05 14.77 0.25
CA ALA A 459 -44.88 15.33 1.34
C ALA A 459 -44.04 16.06 2.41
N ASN A 460 -42.82 15.65 2.59
CA ASN A 460 -41.84 16.25 3.53
C ASN A 460 -40.89 17.25 2.84
N GLY A 461 -41.01 17.51 1.54
CA GLY A 461 -40.20 18.49 0.82
C GLY A 461 -38.71 18.14 0.65
N ILE A 462 -38.37 16.86 0.69
CA ILE A 462 -36.98 16.40 0.62
C ILE A 462 -36.66 15.53 -0.60
N ARG A 463 -37.64 15.26 -1.47
CA ARG A 463 -37.52 14.45 -2.68
C ARG A 463 -36.35 14.89 -3.57
N GLU A 464 -36.21 16.18 -3.78
CA GLU A 464 -35.24 16.79 -4.70
C GLU A 464 -33.79 16.64 -4.24
N ASN A 465 -33.54 16.12 -3.02
CA ASN A 465 -32.19 15.89 -2.56
C ASN A 465 -31.59 14.59 -3.11
N PHE A 466 -32.39 13.68 -3.65
CA PHE A 466 -31.95 12.35 -4.05
C PHE A 466 -31.92 12.17 -5.56
N GLU A 467 -30.81 11.68 -6.07
CA GLU A 467 -30.58 11.26 -7.47
C GLU A 467 -31.24 9.91 -7.75
N LEU A 468 -31.27 9.01 -6.77
CA LEU A 468 -31.84 7.68 -6.88
C LEU A 468 -32.74 7.38 -5.67
N ILE A 469 -33.97 6.92 -5.95
CA ILE A 469 -34.95 6.50 -4.95
C ILE A 469 -35.36 5.07 -5.25
N MET A 470 -35.22 4.18 -4.28
CA MET A 470 -35.45 2.74 -4.44
C MET A 470 -36.39 2.23 -3.34
N GLY A 471 -37.54 1.76 -3.75
CA GLY A 471 -38.44 0.99 -2.88
C GLY A 471 -38.18 -0.50 -3.00
N SER A 472 -38.88 -1.29 -2.18
CA SER A 472 -38.80 -2.75 -2.15
C SER A 472 -39.09 -3.42 -3.50
N ASP A 473 -39.86 -2.79 -4.37
CA ASP A 473 -40.21 -3.24 -5.71
C ASP A 473 -39.05 -3.10 -6.72
N MET A 474 -38.05 -2.29 -6.40
CA MET A 474 -36.84 -2.11 -7.22
C MET A 474 -35.66 -2.96 -6.73
N LEU A 475 -35.73 -3.56 -5.56
CA LEU A 475 -34.63 -4.24 -4.90
C LEU A 475 -34.78 -5.76 -4.94
N ASP A 476 -33.66 -6.47 -4.93
CA ASP A 476 -33.68 -7.94 -4.79
C ASP A 476 -34.29 -8.33 -3.43
N SER A 477 -35.38 -9.08 -3.46
CA SER A 477 -36.08 -9.49 -2.25
C SER A 477 -35.26 -10.42 -1.33
N GLN A 478 -34.22 -11.05 -1.85
CA GLN A 478 -33.33 -11.94 -1.08
C GLN A 478 -32.17 -11.18 -0.42
N ASP A 479 -31.76 -10.07 -1.02
CA ASP A 479 -30.64 -9.26 -0.54
C ASP A 479 -30.83 -7.76 -0.87
N PRO A 480 -31.83 -7.12 -0.28
CA PRO A 480 -32.21 -5.76 -0.64
C PRO A 480 -31.15 -4.72 -0.29
N TYR A 481 -30.39 -4.94 0.76
CA TYR A 481 -29.42 -3.94 1.24
C TYR A 481 -28.17 -3.91 0.37
N THR A 482 -27.64 -5.06 -0.01
CA THR A 482 -26.51 -5.16 -0.94
C THR A 482 -26.91 -4.65 -2.33
N ASP A 483 -28.10 -4.98 -2.80
CA ASP A 483 -28.60 -4.52 -4.11
C ASP A 483 -28.81 -3.00 -4.13
N ALA A 484 -29.35 -2.40 -3.06
CA ALA A 484 -29.49 -0.95 -2.94
C ALA A 484 -28.13 -0.24 -2.98
N THR A 485 -27.14 -0.80 -2.28
CA THR A 485 -25.79 -0.28 -2.25
C THR A 485 -25.16 -0.30 -3.65
N ARG A 486 -25.26 -1.43 -4.35
CA ARG A 486 -24.72 -1.62 -5.69
C ARG A 486 -25.34 -0.70 -6.73
N LYS A 487 -26.68 -0.56 -6.72
CA LYS A 487 -27.39 0.37 -7.60
C LYS A 487 -27.05 1.83 -7.33
N SER A 488 -26.79 2.17 -6.08
CA SER A 488 -26.33 3.51 -5.72
C SER A 488 -24.92 3.80 -6.28
N GLU A 489 -24.01 2.84 -6.18
CA GLU A 489 -22.68 2.96 -6.80
C GLU A 489 -22.77 3.17 -8.32
N GLU A 490 -23.60 2.38 -8.99
CA GLU A 490 -23.82 2.51 -10.43
C GLU A 490 -24.39 3.89 -10.82
N CYS A 491 -25.31 4.43 -10.00
CA CYS A 491 -25.87 5.75 -10.20
C CYS A 491 -24.85 6.88 -10.01
N PHE A 492 -24.06 6.82 -8.96
CA PHE A 492 -23.12 7.87 -8.61
C PHE A 492 -21.88 7.91 -9.52
N GLN A 493 -21.45 6.78 -10.06
CA GLN A 493 -20.30 6.65 -10.96
C GLN A 493 -18.99 7.28 -10.39
N LEU A 494 -18.86 7.34 -9.07
CA LEU A 494 -17.66 7.86 -8.44
C LEU A 494 -16.50 6.86 -8.62
N ASP A 495 -15.30 7.39 -8.75
CA ASP A 495 -14.10 6.62 -9.13
C ASP A 495 -13.54 5.73 -8.01
N HIS A 496 -14.03 5.89 -6.76
CA HIS A 496 -13.50 5.15 -5.62
C HIS A 496 -14.54 4.86 -4.54
N VAL A 497 -14.55 3.62 -4.02
CA VAL A 497 -15.47 3.17 -2.94
C VAL A 497 -15.36 3.98 -1.65
N PHE A 498 -14.22 4.60 -1.39
CA PHE A 498 -14.05 5.43 -0.20
C PHE A 498 -14.74 6.79 -0.27
N LYS A 499 -15.30 7.13 -1.43
CA LYS A 499 -16.13 8.32 -1.61
C LYS A 499 -17.57 8.10 -1.21
N TYR A 500 -17.98 6.83 -1.00
CA TYR A 500 -19.34 6.47 -0.58
C TYR A 500 -19.43 6.16 0.91
N VAL A 501 -20.63 6.36 1.43
CA VAL A 501 -20.96 5.94 2.81
C VAL A 501 -22.43 5.55 2.90
N VAL A 502 -22.71 4.44 3.57
CA VAL A 502 -24.09 4.02 3.89
C VAL A 502 -24.48 4.57 5.26
N ILE A 503 -25.66 5.17 5.34
CA ILE A 503 -26.22 5.75 6.57
C ILE A 503 -27.38 4.89 7.05
N CYS A 504 -27.26 4.31 8.23
CA CYS A 504 -28.21 3.31 8.74
C CYS A 504 -28.26 3.28 10.28
N GLN A 505 -29.05 2.37 10.84
CA GLN A 505 -29.12 2.07 12.28
C GLN A 505 -28.95 0.57 12.57
N SER A 506 -29.19 -0.32 11.61
CA SER A 506 -29.22 -1.77 11.82
C SER A 506 -27.96 -2.49 11.41
N GLU A 507 -27.69 -3.60 12.10
CA GLU A 507 -26.55 -4.50 11.81
C GLU A 507 -26.64 -5.11 10.41
N ALA A 508 -27.86 -5.45 9.94
CA ALA A 508 -28.05 -6.05 8.63
C ALA A 508 -27.59 -5.14 7.48
N VAL A 509 -27.85 -3.84 7.59
CA VAL A 509 -27.39 -2.85 6.62
C VAL A 509 -25.88 -2.66 6.70
N VAL A 510 -25.31 -2.67 7.90
CA VAL A 510 -23.86 -2.60 8.09
C VAL A 510 -23.18 -3.84 7.50
N ASP A 511 -23.75 -5.04 7.70
CA ASP A 511 -23.22 -6.28 7.12
C ASP A 511 -23.22 -6.23 5.58
N ALA A 512 -24.30 -5.76 4.96
CA ALA A 512 -24.38 -5.56 3.52
C ALA A 512 -23.36 -4.53 3.01
N ALA A 513 -23.19 -3.42 3.71
CA ALA A 513 -22.17 -2.43 3.35
C ALA A 513 -20.76 -3.01 3.44
N VAL A 514 -20.47 -3.81 4.46
CA VAL A 514 -19.19 -4.52 4.62
C VAL A 514 -18.97 -5.53 3.50
N GLU A 515 -20.01 -6.25 3.05
CA GLU A 515 -19.90 -7.20 1.93
C GLU A 515 -19.53 -6.52 0.61
N GLU A 516 -20.09 -5.36 0.34
CA GLU A 516 -19.75 -4.55 -0.85
C GLU A 516 -18.47 -3.70 -0.68
N GLY A 517 -17.88 -3.72 0.50
CA GLY A 517 -16.66 -2.98 0.74
C GLY A 517 -16.88 -1.47 0.93
N ILE A 518 -18.07 -1.04 1.32
CA ILE A 518 -18.45 0.35 1.55
C ILE A 518 -18.51 0.65 3.03
N ARG A 519 -18.11 1.86 3.40
CA ARG A 519 -18.16 2.35 4.77
C ARG A 519 -19.60 2.60 5.22
N SER A 520 -19.86 2.42 6.50
CA SER A 520 -21.16 2.75 7.10
C SER A 520 -21.03 3.73 8.27
N ILE A 521 -22.00 4.63 8.40
CA ILE A 521 -22.19 5.47 9.58
C ILE A 521 -23.50 5.04 10.24
N VAL A 522 -23.41 4.58 11.48
CA VAL A 522 -24.59 4.23 12.26
C VAL A 522 -25.07 5.45 13.03
N VAL A 523 -26.30 5.90 12.75
CA VAL A 523 -26.96 7.00 13.48
C VAL A 523 -27.63 6.40 14.71
N THR A 524 -27.08 6.68 15.89
CA THR A 524 -27.53 6.00 17.13
C THR A 524 -28.80 6.57 17.73
N ASP A 525 -29.18 7.81 17.42
CA ASP A 525 -30.26 8.56 18.06
C ASP A 525 -30.14 8.52 19.60
N GLY A 526 -28.91 8.59 20.11
CA GLY A 526 -28.61 8.53 21.56
C GLY A 526 -28.78 7.15 22.19
N LYS A 527 -28.99 6.08 21.41
CA LYS A 527 -29.12 4.70 21.92
C LYS A 527 -27.77 3.99 21.91
N ASP A 528 -27.60 3.08 22.85
CA ASP A 528 -26.49 2.12 22.83
C ASP A 528 -26.75 1.09 21.73
N ILE A 529 -25.80 1.00 20.79
CA ILE A 529 -25.88 0.08 19.64
C ILE A 529 -25.19 -1.27 19.91
N GLY A 530 -24.53 -1.40 21.06
CA GLY A 530 -23.79 -2.60 21.46
C GLY A 530 -22.42 -2.74 20.74
N ALA A 531 -21.47 -3.32 21.46
CA ALA A 531 -20.08 -3.44 21.01
C ALA A 531 -19.93 -4.11 19.64
N ARG A 532 -20.76 -5.12 19.34
CA ARG A 532 -20.69 -5.86 18.07
C ARG A 532 -20.99 -4.99 16.84
N LEU A 533 -21.97 -4.10 16.92
CA LEU A 533 -22.30 -3.19 15.81
C LEU A 533 -21.30 -2.03 15.75
N GLU A 534 -20.82 -1.57 16.90
CA GLU A 534 -19.79 -0.55 16.97
C GLU A 534 -18.45 -1.02 16.35
N GLU A 535 -18.09 -2.29 16.54
CA GLU A 535 -16.90 -2.89 15.90
C GLU A 535 -17.01 -3.05 14.39
N LYS A 536 -18.23 -3.22 13.86
CA LYS A 536 -18.46 -3.46 12.43
C LYS A 536 -18.62 -2.17 11.62
N CYS A 537 -19.26 -1.15 12.19
CA CYS A 537 -19.48 0.09 11.46
C CYS A 537 -18.20 0.93 11.38
N TRP A 538 -18.11 1.73 10.32
CA TRP A 538 -16.98 2.64 10.17
C TRP A 538 -17.01 3.75 11.23
N LYS A 539 -18.18 4.32 11.49
CA LYS A 539 -18.38 5.39 12.45
C LYS A 539 -19.79 5.38 13.03
N THR A 540 -19.91 6.04 14.16
CA THR A 540 -21.20 6.37 14.74
C THR A 540 -21.46 7.87 14.64
N ALA A 541 -22.72 8.25 14.59
CA ALA A 541 -23.20 9.61 14.76
C ALA A 541 -24.33 9.61 15.76
N GLU A 542 -24.30 10.47 16.76
CA GLU A 542 -25.31 10.52 17.82
C GLU A 542 -26.68 10.90 17.29
N SER A 543 -26.71 11.71 16.23
CA SER A 543 -27.91 12.10 15.48
C SER A 543 -27.56 12.31 14.01
N ILE A 544 -28.57 12.54 13.16
CA ILE A 544 -28.35 12.85 11.74
C ILE A 544 -27.50 14.12 11.55
N GLU A 545 -27.55 15.06 12.46
CA GLU A 545 -26.73 16.27 12.46
C GLU A 545 -25.23 15.96 12.56
N GLY A 546 -24.87 14.82 13.16
CA GLY A 546 -23.49 14.32 13.18
C GLY A 546 -22.90 14.13 11.78
N LEU A 547 -23.72 13.99 10.73
CA LEU A 547 -23.27 13.90 9.34
C LEU A 547 -22.65 15.22 8.84
N TYR A 548 -23.08 16.39 9.30
CA TYR A 548 -22.41 17.66 9.04
C TYR A 548 -20.93 17.60 9.43
N TYR A 549 -20.73 17.23 10.66
CA TYR A 549 -19.38 17.15 11.21
C TYR A 549 -18.51 16.14 10.46
N ARG A 550 -19.08 15.00 10.10
CA ARG A 550 -18.35 13.97 9.35
C ARG A 550 -17.98 14.46 7.96
N TYR A 551 -18.91 15.13 7.27
CA TYR A 551 -18.68 15.68 5.94
C TYR A 551 -17.69 16.86 5.96
N GLU A 552 -17.87 17.85 6.83
CA GLU A 552 -16.97 19.00 6.95
C GLU A 552 -15.54 18.55 7.30
N ARG A 553 -15.45 17.55 8.13
CA ARG A 553 -14.16 16.96 8.48
C ARG A 553 -13.50 16.31 7.26
N SER A 554 -14.25 15.59 6.43
CA SER A 554 -13.72 15.01 5.20
C SER A 554 -13.17 16.08 4.24
N ARG A 555 -13.85 17.23 4.12
CA ARG A 555 -13.39 18.38 3.28
C ARG A 555 -12.14 19.05 3.81
N ASN A 556 -12.01 19.19 5.11
CA ASN A 556 -10.87 19.89 5.72
C ASN A 556 -9.58 19.09 5.62
N PHE A 557 -9.66 17.78 5.41
CA PHE A 557 -8.50 16.93 5.15
C PHE A 557 -8.12 16.86 3.68
N ALA A 558 -9.04 17.20 2.76
CA ALA A 558 -8.77 17.27 1.32
C ALA A 558 -8.05 18.57 0.89
N LYS A 559 -7.99 19.56 1.78
CA LYS A 559 -7.24 20.84 1.59
C LYS A 559 -5.86 20.73 2.23
#